data_f0315d155c5935c4f5c25fb19deeb8ca
#
_entry.id   f0315d155c5935c4f5c25fb19deeb8ca
#
_cell.length_a   1.000
_cell.length_b   1.000
_cell.length_c   1.000
_cell.angle_alpha   90.00
_cell.angle_beta   90.00
_cell.angle_gamma   90.00
#
_symmetry.space_group_name_H-M   'P 1'
#
loop_
_entity.id
_entity.type
_entity.pdbx_description
1 polymer ?
#
loop_
_entity_poly.entity_id
_entity_poly.type
_entity_poly.pdbx_seq_one_letter_code
_entity_poly.pdbx_strand_id
1 'polypeptide(L)'
;MRAARPVVLASLVVLGIPGCGGARDEARASERTGRAAAARPEPAPTGTDPEAAAEPAPPPPFPKETRSLELVRTIAVRLEPGDDAKRIGTIGIDTRVAWSRTAHGKGCQKVWVEMRPRGWICADYVKPSTRPPLGREVPVLDRGEIVPGTYGKVTAPSSVTYLLEKPAKPKAGKKKPRDERKGPITSPRQVDEPAPPDKPRLVEGKPLIGSVNVRQYEEVTLEGRRFWRISRRDPEYVLSQAITPHRPSGYAGARLGDDTGRALPIAFVWSRWGGPVRAMYNPQGQGGLNPTPIPARTPVQILETATNKAERPIAYRIGDQRWLAAADVRVFQPAPPPALLLPGERWIDVDLDSQILVAYEGELPVYATLVSSGGPHAPTETGEYRMWLKESEADMKGLNGEDPYSVATVPWTQFFSPEKGLALHTAYWHDQFGTRRSAGCVNLAPRDARWLYFWSDPQVPPGWTMTAGVVEAPGSIVRVRTKDEPNPPPKGYAKKVVEARQQNAPVH
;
A
#
# COMPACT_ATOMS: atom_id res chain seq x y z
N MET A 1 37.95 -14.79 56.40
CA MET A 1 36.79 -15.18 57.22
C MET A 1 35.66 -15.52 56.22
N ARG A 2 35.56 -16.69 55.89
CA ARG A 2 34.75 -17.90 56.18
C ARG A 2 33.37 -17.58 56.74
N ALA A 3 32.34 -17.95 55.97
CA ALA A 3 31.15 -18.74 56.27
C ALA A 3 30.12 -18.56 55.12
N ALA A 4 29.74 -19.51 54.46
CA ALA A 4 29.14 -20.84 54.57
C ALA A 4 27.69 -20.79 54.03
N ARG A 5 27.45 -21.69 53.06
CA ARG A 5 26.17 -22.04 52.44
C ARG A 5 25.19 -22.71 53.43
N PRO A 6 23.90 -22.80 53.10
CA PRO A 6 23.43 -24.16 52.94
C PRO A 6 22.63 -24.43 51.63
N VAL A 7 22.84 -25.64 51.18
CA VAL A 7 22.12 -26.46 50.22
C VAL A 7 20.85 -26.98 50.90
N VAL A 8 19.72 -26.98 50.20
CA VAL A 8 18.58 -27.88 50.51
C VAL A 8 18.25 -28.70 49.27
N LEU A 9 18.31 -29.98 49.53
CA LEU A 9 18.01 -31.09 48.63
C LEU A 9 16.51 -31.48 48.67
N ALA A 10 16.11 -32.18 47.63
CA ALA A 10 15.13 -33.28 47.56
C ALA A 10 13.65 -32.85 47.45
N SER A 11 12.79 -33.49 46.74
CA SER A 11 12.67 -34.92 46.46
C SER A 11 11.77 -35.16 45.24
N LEU A 12 12.16 -36.12 44.44
CA LEU A 12 11.35 -36.84 43.46
C LEU A 12 10.25 -37.63 44.22
N VAL A 13 9.02 -37.63 43.67
CA VAL A 13 8.05 -38.72 43.84
C VAL A 13 7.58 -39.18 42.46
N VAL A 14 7.98 -40.39 42.13
CA VAL A 14 7.51 -41.24 41.04
C VAL A 14 6.45 -42.19 41.58
N LEU A 15 5.33 -42.30 40.93
CA LEU A 15 4.36 -43.41 40.96
C LEU A 15 3.40 -43.19 39.82
N GLY A 16 3.18 -44.01 38.84
CA GLY A 16 3.23 -45.45 38.70
C GLY A 16 2.09 -45.79 37.76
N ILE A 17 2.41 -46.35 36.58
CA ILE A 17 1.46 -46.86 35.57
C ILE A 17 1.05 -48.27 36.00
N PRO A 18 -0.18 -48.73 35.69
CA PRO A 18 -0.38 -49.83 34.73
C PRO A 18 -1.54 -49.51 33.78
N GLY A 19 -1.60 -49.85 32.53
CA GLY A 19 -1.11 -50.98 31.74
C GLY A 19 -2.23 -51.89 31.31
N CYS A 20 -2.36 -52.03 29.97
CA CYS A 20 -3.03 -53.13 29.22
C CYS A 20 -4.53 -53.14 29.10
N GLY A 21 -5.07 -53.17 27.90
CA GLY A 21 -5.39 -54.34 27.12
C GLY A 21 -6.57 -54.06 26.18
N GLY A 22 -6.37 -54.39 24.91
CA GLY A 22 -7.28 -54.22 23.79
C GLY A 22 -8.42 -55.24 23.77
N ALA A 23 -9.31 -55.05 22.82
CA ALA A 23 -9.79 -55.97 21.83
C ALA A 23 -11.03 -55.42 21.12
N ARG A 24 -11.12 -55.64 19.90
CA ARG A 24 -12.28 -55.51 18.99
C ARG A 24 -13.45 -56.32 19.46
N ASP A 25 -14.68 -55.92 19.17
CA ASP A 25 -15.59 -56.69 18.35
C ASP A 25 -16.90 -55.98 18.00
N GLU A 26 -17.49 -56.46 16.94
CA GLU A 26 -18.60 -56.03 16.13
C GLU A 26 -20.01 -56.13 16.78
N ALA A 27 -20.90 -55.30 16.24
CA ALA A 27 -22.28 -55.50 15.87
C ALA A 27 -23.27 -56.26 16.84
N ARG A 28 -24.39 -55.62 17.11
CA ARG A 28 -25.74 -56.09 16.75
C ARG A 28 -26.88 -55.17 17.21
N ALA A 29 -27.76 -54.91 16.30
CA ALA A 29 -29.04 -54.29 16.51
C ALA A 29 -29.93 -55.11 17.45
N SER A 30 -30.73 -54.45 18.28
CA SER A 30 -31.96 -55.01 18.81
C SER A 30 -33.02 -53.94 18.99
N GLU A 31 -34.06 -54.09 18.23
CA GLU A 31 -35.40 -53.46 18.42
C GLU A 31 -35.91 -53.68 19.82
N ARG A 32 -36.47 -52.62 20.43
CA ARG A 32 -37.55 -52.74 21.40
C ARG A 32 -38.56 -51.63 21.22
N THR A 33 -39.74 -52.07 20.79
CA THR A 33 -41.03 -51.39 20.80
C THR A 33 -41.37 -50.79 22.16
N GLY A 34 -41.76 -49.54 22.19
CA GLY A 34 -42.28 -48.79 23.32
C GLY A 34 -43.44 -47.89 22.88
N ARG A 35 -44.58 -48.32 23.08
CA ARG A 35 -45.99 -47.85 23.08
C ARG A 35 -46.12 -46.30 23.04
N ALA A 36 -46.80 -45.82 22.01
CA ALA A 36 -47.26 -44.44 21.84
C ALA A 36 -48.36 -44.10 22.90
N ALA A 37 -48.17 -42.96 23.54
CA ALA A 37 -49.20 -42.23 24.23
C ALA A 37 -49.81 -41.20 23.27
N ALA A 38 -51.11 -41.26 23.09
CA ALA A 38 -51.88 -40.40 22.21
C ALA A 38 -51.87 -38.95 22.71
N ALA A 39 -51.31 -38.03 21.91
CA ALA A 39 -51.50 -36.61 22.08
C ALA A 39 -52.75 -36.14 21.34
N ARG A 40 -53.53 -35.32 22.02
CA ARG A 40 -54.73 -34.65 21.51
C ARG A 40 -54.39 -33.78 20.29
N PRO A 41 -55.27 -33.71 19.29
CA PRO A 41 -55.08 -32.79 18.16
C PRO A 41 -55.33 -31.35 18.61
N GLU A 42 -54.39 -30.49 18.40
CA GLU A 42 -54.54 -29.02 18.39
C GLU A 42 -55.41 -28.61 17.19
N PRO A 43 -56.23 -27.56 17.33
CA PRO A 43 -57.09 -27.10 16.24
C PRO A 43 -56.18 -26.40 15.19
N ALA A 44 -56.38 -26.70 13.91
CA ALA A 44 -55.78 -26.10 12.77
C ALA A 44 -55.97 -24.55 12.76
N PRO A 45 -54.95 -23.75 12.45
CA PRO A 45 -55.16 -22.34 12.22
C PRO A 45 -55.88 -22.14 10.88
N THR A 46 -57.12 -21.74 10.95
CA THR A 46 -57.86 -21.16 9.82
C THR A 46 -57.43 -19.71 9.67
N GLY A 47 -56.63 -19.43 8.64
CA GLY A 47 -56.22 -18.09 8.28
C GLY A 47 -55.25 -18.17 7.13
N THR A 48 -55.75 -18.47 5.93
CA THR A 48 -55.05 -18.17 4.70
C THR A 48 -55.12 -16.67 4.48
N ASP A 49 -54.12 -15.95 5.02
CA ASP A 49 -53.84 -14.64 4.48
C ASP A 49 -53.43 -14.81 3.01
N PRO A 50 -53.99 -14.00 2.09
CA PRO A 50 -53.60 -14.08 0.71
C PRO A 50 -52.10 -13.75 0.64
N GLU A 51 -51.31 -14.73 0.21
CA GLU A 51 -49.91 -14.59 -0.17
C GLU A 51 -49.78 -13.29 -0.95
N ALA A 52 -49.17 -12.27 -0.32
CA ALA A 52 -48.86 -11.00 -0.97
C ALA A 52 -48.03 -11.37 -2.18
N ALA A 53 -48.64 -11.26 -3.36
CA ALA A 53 -47.98 -11.51 -4.63
C ALA A 53 -46.68 -10.69 -4.62
N ALA A 54 -45.55 -11.37 -4.54
CA ALA A 54 -44.24 -10.73 -4.60
C ALA A 54 -44.20 -9.89 -5.89
N GLU A 55 -44.06 -8.59 -5.76
CA GLU A 55 -43.91 -7.70 -6.93
C GLU A 55 -42.86 -8.33 -7.88
N PRO A 56 -43.17 -8.43 -9.19
CA PRO A 56 -42.25 -9.03 -10.13
C PRO A 56 -40.93 -8.26 -10.05
N ALA A 57 -39.84 -8.98 -9.82
CA ALA A 57 -38.51 -8.39 -9.75
C ALA A 57 -38.30 -7.43 -10.94
N PRO A 58 -37.84 -6.19 -10.72
CA PRO A 58 -37.68 -5.23 -11.79
C PRO A 58 -36.81 -5.85 -12.90
N PRO A 59 -37.13 -5.58 -14.17
CA PRO A 59 -36.38 -6.14 -15.28
C PRO A 59 -34.89 -5.80 -15.13
N PRO A 60 -33.99 -6.70 -15.50
CA PRO A 60 -32.54 -6.46 -15.36
C PRO A 60 -32.19 -5.16 -16.09
N PRO A 61 -31.42 -4.25 -15.47
CA PRO A 61 -31.15 -2.91 -15.99
C PRO A 61 -30.25 -2.91 -17.24
N PHE A 62 -29.75 -4.07 -17.63
CA PHE A 62 -28.87 -4.26 -18.77
C PHE A 62 -29.35 -5.40 -19.68
N PRO A 63 -28.99 -5.38 -20.99
CA PRO A 63 -29.28 -6.47 -21.92
C PRO A 63 -28.80 -7.84 -21.40
N LYS A 64 -29.50 -8.91 -21.77
CA LYS A 64 -29.18 -10.28 -21.29
C LYS A 64 -27.77 -10.76 -21.64
N GLU A 65 -27.21 -10.29 -22.77
CA GLU A 65 -25.87 -10.61 -23.24
C GLU A 65 -24.75 -9.83 -22.54
N THR A 66 -25.09 -8.97 -21.57
CA THR A 66 -24.10 -8.16 -20.83
C THR A 66 -23.21 -9.04 -19.96
N ARG A 67 -21.94 -9.15 -20.30
CA ARG A 67 -20.92 -9.92 -19.55
C ARG A 67 -20.14 -9.06 -18.58
N SER A 68 -20.04 -7.76 -18.81
CA SER A 68 -19.33 -6.80 -17.96
C SER A 68 -19.87 -5.39 -18.16
N LEU A 69 -19.48 -4.49 -17.26
CA LEU A 69 -19.77 -3.06 -17.34
C LEU A 69 -18.48 -2.28 -17.57
N GLU A 70 -18.40 -1.58 -18.70
CA GLU A 70 -17.25 -0.76 -19.07
C GLU A 70 -17.39 0.65 -18.50
N LEU A 71 -16.36 1.12 -17.80
CA LEU A 71 -16.34 2.45 -17.20
C LEU A 71 -16.08 3.52 -18.26
N VAL A 72 -16.90 4.57 -18.27
CA VAL A 72 -16.74 5.71 -19.20
C VAL A 72 -15.89 6.84 -18.62
N ARG A 73 -15.59 6.78 -17.33
CA ARG A 73 -14.68 7.69 -16.61
C ARG A 73 -14.17 7.01 -15.33
N THR A 74 -13.18 7.61 -14.69
CA THR A 74 -12.76 7.22 -13.33
C THR A 74 -13.86 7.57 -12.34
N ILE A 75 -14.27 6.61 -11.50
CA ILE A 75 -15.41 6.74 -10.57
C ILE A 75 -15.06 6.23 -9.17
N ALA A 76 -15.79 6.76 -8.18
CA ALA A 76 -15.75 6.27 -6.81
C ALA A 76 -16.52 4.96 -6.67
N VAL A 77 -15.98 4.05 -5.85
CA VAL A 77 -16.67 2.86 -5.36
C VAL A 77 -17.15 3.14 -3.93
N ARG A 78 -18.40 2.82 -3.66
CA ARG A 78 -19.04 3.04 -2.38
C ARG A 78 -19.24 1.74 -1.63
N LEU A 79 -19.31 1.79 -0.29
CA LEU A 79 -19.60 0.63 0.54
C LEU A 79 -21.04 0.15 0.35
N GLU A 80 -21.98 1.09 0.22
CA GLU A 80 -23.42 0.92 0.06
C GLU A 80 -23.93 1.74 -1.14
N PRO A 81 -25.14 1.45 -1.64
CA PRO A 81 -25.72 2.21 -2.75
C PRO A 81 -26.16 3.62 -2.30
N GLY A 82 -25.32 4.63 -2.61
CA GLY A 82 -25.55 6.05 -2.27
C GLY A 82 -24.31 6.89 -2.47
N ASP A 83 -24.45 8.14 -2.85
CA ASP A 83 -23.33 9.08 -3.04
C ASP A 83 -22.78 9.62 -1.71
N ASP A 84 -23.57 9.54 -0.64
CA ASP A 84 -23.21 9.84 0.74
C ASP A 84 -22.59 8.62 1.47
N ALA A 85 -22.72 7.40 0.94
CA ALA A 85 -22.08 6.22 1.49
C ALA A 85 -20.55 6.32 1.48
N LYS A 86 -19.90 5.63 2.44
CA LYS A 86 -18.43 5.62 2.57
C LYS A 86 -17.76 5.21 1.26
N ARG A 87 -16.82 6.02 0.77
CA ARG A 87 -15.99 5.67 -0.37
C ARG A 87 -14.94 4.64 0.06
N ILE A 88 -14.94 3.48 -0.60
CA ILE A 88 -14.01 2.36 -0.34
C ILE A 88 -13.01 2.15 -1.47
N GLY A 89 -13.17 2.85 -2.58
CA GLY A 89 -12.28 2.69 -3.72
C GLY A 89 -12.46 3.75 -4.80
N THR A 90 -11.59 3.66 -5.79
CA THR A 90 -11.70 4.38 -7.07
C THR A 90 -11.24 3.46 -8.17
N ILE A 91 -12.02 3.38 -9.24
CA ILE A 91 -11.68 2.58 -10.42
C ILE A 91 -11.37 3.51 -11.58
N GLY A 92 -10.26 3.22 -12.27
CA GLY A 92 -9.84 3.95 -13.45
C GLY A 92 -10.73 3.68 -14.67
N ILE A 93 -10.77 4.65 -15.56
CA ILE A 93 -11.29 4.47 -16.93
C ILE A 93 -10.59 3.29 -17.62
N ASP A 94 -11.14 2.72 -18.66
CA ASP A 94 -10.64 1.55 -19.41
C ASP A 94 -10.71 0.21 -18.63
N THR A 95 -11.45 0.20 -17.52
CA THR A 95 -11.75 -1.02 -16.77
C THR A 95 -13.15 -1.54 -17.11
N ARG A 96 -13.28 -2.85 -17.24
CA ARG A 96 -14.57 -3.55 -17.32
C ARG A 96 -14.76 -4.41 -16.09
N VAL A 97 -15.83 -4.15 -15.33
CA VAL A 97 -16.10 -4.83 -14.07
C VAL A 97 -17.20 -5.89 -14.21
N ALA A 98 -17.05 -6.98 -13.46
CA ALA A 98 -18.16 -7.89 -13.25
C ALA A 98 -19.16 -7.29 -12.26
N TRP A 99 -20.43 -7.64 -12.37
CA TRP A 99 -21.49 -7.16 -11.49
C TRP A 99 -22.37 -8.30 -11.00
N SER A 100 -23.16 -8.06 -9.94
CA SER A 100 -24.03 -9.06 -9.32
C SER A 100 -25.49 -8.63 -9.28
N ARG A 101 -25.79 -7.53 -8.62
CA ARG A 101 -27.14 -7.03 -8.40
C ARG A 101 -27.21 -5.52 -8.53
N THR A 102 -28.44 -4.99 -8.49
CA THR A 102 -28.70 -3.56 -8.54
C THR A 102 -29.54 -3.11 -7.36
N ALA A 103 -29.46 -1.84 -7.01
CA ALA A 103 -30.25 -1.21 -5.98
C ALA A 103 -30.54 0.25 -6.35
N HIS A 104 -31.63 0.79 -5.83
CA HIS A 104 -31.88 2.22 -5.84
C HIS A 104 -31.10 2.90 -4.71
N GLY A 105 -30.65 4.13 -4.93
CA GLY A 105 -29.90 4.90 -3.92
C GLY A 105 -29.70 6.32 -4.38
N LYS A 106 -29.40 7.21 -3.43
CA LYS A 106 -29.20 8.62 -3.67
C LYS A 106 -28.03 8.91 -4.59
N GLY A 107 -28.11 9.95 -5.42
CA GLY A 107 -26.99 10.46 -6.23
C GLY A 107 -26.69 9.66 -7.51
N CYS A 108 -27.57 8.75 -7.93
CA CYS A 108 -27.51 8.05 -9.20
C CYS A 108 -28.86 8.15 -9.92
N GLN A 109 -28.85 8.65 -11.18
CA GLN A 109 -30.10 8.81 -11.95
C GLN A 109 -30.69 7.46 -12.37
N LYS A 110 -29.83 6.48 -12.69
CA LYS A 110 -30.24 5.13 -13.03
C LYS A 110 -30.33 4.27 -11.76
N VAL A 111 -29.43 3.31 -11.62
CA VAL A 111 -29.35 2.39 -10.48
C VAL A 111 -27.90 2.32 -9.99
N TRP A 112 -27.75 1.99 -8.74
CA TRP A 112 -26.48 1.53 -8.19
C TRP A 112 -26.26 0.07 -8.56
N VAL A 113 -25.04 -0.27 -8.89
CA VAL A 113 -24.64 -1.62 -9.30
C VAL A 113 -23.60 -2.15 -8.34
N GLU A 114 -23.90 -3.27 -7.72
CA GLU A 114 -22.93 -4.01 -6.92
C GLU A 114 -21.95 -4.71 -7.86
N MET A 115 -20.69 -4.38 -7.71
CA MET A 115 -19.64 -4.94 -8.53
C MET A 115 -18.77 -5.95 -7.77
N ARG A 116 -18.14 -6.85 -8.49
CA ARG A 116 -17.16 -7.76 -7.93
C ARG A 116 -15.75 -7.17 -8.02
N PRO A 117 -14.86 -7.39 -7.02
CA PRO A 117 -15.08 -8.25 -5.85
C PRO A 117 -15.94 -7.60 -4.75
N ARG A 118 -16.12 -6.27 -4.74
CA ARG A 118 -16.88 -5.57 -3.70
C ARG A 118 -17.28 -4.15 -4.09
N GLY A 119 -18.34 -3.64 -3.47
CA GLY A 119 -18.74 -2.24 -3.49
C GLY A 119 -19.70 -1.88 -4.62
N TRP A 120 -20.18 -0.64 -4.59
CA TRP A 120 -21.24 -0.11 -5.43
C TRP A 120 -20.74 1.03 -6.30
N ILE A 121 -21.17 1.02 -7.56
CA ILE A 121 -20.92 2.08 -8.53
C ILE A 121 -22.23 2.53 -9.18
N CYS A 122 -22.31 3.81 -9.58
CA CYS A 122 -23.48 4.34 -10.25
C CYS A 122 -23.49 3.96 -11.74
N ALA A 123 -24.62 3.43 -12.22
CA ALA A 123 -24.82 2.99 -13.60
C ALA A 123 -24.80 4.15 -14.63
N ASP A 124 -24.86 5.41 -14.19
CA ASP A 124 -24.72 6.58 -15.09
C ASP A 124 -23.33 6.64 -15.75
N TYR A 125 -22.35 5.97 -15.13
CA TYR A 125 -20.94 6.02 -15.54
C TYR A 125 -20.43 4.73 -16.15
N VAL A 126 -21.33 3.81 -16.53
CA VAL A 126 -20.96 2.55 -17.16
C VAL A 126 -21.76 2.30 -18.45
N LYS A 127 -21.18 1.49 -19.33
CA LYS A 127 -21.83 0.93 -20.52
C LYS A 127 -21.84 -0.58 -20.46
N PRO A 128 -22.95 -1.25 -20.80
CA PRO A 128 -22.97 -2.69 -20.92
C PRO A 128 -22.03 -3.17 -22.03
N SER A 129 -21.33 -4.27 -21.78
CA SER A 129 -20.38 -4.86 -22.72
C SER A 129 -20.55 -6.37 -22.79
N THR A 130 -20.50 -6.92 -24.00
CA THR A 130 -20.49 -8.36 -24.26
C THR A 130 -19.12 -9.00 -24.05
N ARG A 131 -18.07 -8.17 -23.88
CA ARG A 131 -16.71 -8.62 -23.58
C ARG A 131 -16.59 -9.01 -22.08
N PRO A 132 -15.67 -9.94 -21.73
CA PRO A 132 -15.46 -10.30 -20.34
C PRO A 132 -14.89 -9.13 -19.50
N PRO A 133 -15.00 -9.18 -18.16
CA PRO A 133 -14.34 -8.25 -17.27
C PRO A 133 -12.84 -8.14 -17.60
N LEU A 134 -12.29 -6.94 -17.46
CA LEU A 134 -10.88 -6.65 -17.68
C LEU A 134 -10.46 -5.54 -16.74
N GLY A 135 -9.46 -5.80 -15.92
CA GLY A 135 -8.72 -4.82 -15.15
C GLY A 135 -7.24 -5.05 -15.31
N ARG A 136 -6.44 -3.99 -15.17
CA ARG A 136 -4.98 -4.06 -15.16
C ARG A 136 -4.46 -3.64 -13.80
N GLU A 137 -3.32 -4.16 -13.40
CA GLU A 137 -2.59 -3.59 -12.27
C GLU A 137 -2.24 -2.12 -12.58
N VAL A 138 -2.47 -1.25 -11.62
CA VAL A 138 -2.12 0.17 -11.73
C VAL A 138 -1.25 0.59 -10.56
N PRO A 139 -0.25 1.49 -10.80
CA PRO A 139 0.14 2.03 -12.10
C PRO A 139 0.72 0.95 -13.01
N VAL A 140 0.50 1.12 -14.31
CA VAL A 140 1.03 0.18 -15.32
C VAL A 140 2.55 0.35 -15.43
N LEU A 141 3.26 -0.78 -15.44
CA LEU A 141 4.70 -0.83 -15.73
C LEU A 141 4.93 -1.23 -17.18
N ASP A 142 5.78 -0.53 -17.87
CA ASP A 142 6.32 -0.98 -19.14
C ASP A 142 7.27 -2.17 -18.93
N ARG A 143 7.44 -2.99 -19.96
CA ARG A 143 8.25 -4.19 -19.86
C ARG A 143 9.72 -3.86 -19.51
N GLY A 144 10.19 -4.41 -18.40
CA GLY A 144 11.55 -4.21 -17.90
C GLY A 144 11.69 -3.02 -16.95
N GLU A 145 10.67 -2.15 -16.84
CA GLU A 145 10.69 -1.04 -15.91
C GLU A 145 10.36 -1.47 -14.47
N ILE A 146 10.88 -0.74 -13.50
CA ILE A 146 10.66 -0.98 -12.07
C ILE A 146 9.85 0.14 -11.41
N VAL A 147 9.62 1.23 -12.13
CA VAL A 147 8.74 2.35 -11.75
C VAL A 147 7.91 2.78 -12.96
N PRO A 148 6.71 3.32 -12.78
CA PRO A 148 5.78 3.62 -13.88
C PRO A 148 6.10 4.94 -14.59
N GLY A 149 7.28 5.07 -15.17
CA GLY A 149 7.72 6.21 -15.97
C GLY A 149 9.03 6.82 -15.53
N THR A 150 9.38 7.96 -16.12
CA THR A 150 10.61 8.70 -15.86
C THR A 150 10.37 9.76 -14.78
N TYR A 151 11.29 9.86 -13.84
CA TYR A 151 11.26 10.81 -12.73
C TYR A 151 12.56 11.59 -12.66
N GLY A 152 12.52 12.80 -12.13
CA GLY A 152 13.71 13.61 -11.95
C GLY A 152 13.57 14.62 -10.81
N LYS A 153 14.72 15.08 -10.32
CA LYS A 153 14.83 16.16 -9.34
C LYS A 153 15.10 17.47 -10.04
N VAL A 154 14.38 18.51 -9.70
CA VAL A 154 14.70 19.88 -10.11
C VAL A 154 15.93 20.33 -9.33
N THR A 155 17.03 20.59 -10.04
CA THR A 155 18.35 20.88 -9.44
C THR A 155 18.85 22.29 -9.74
N ALA A 156 18.33 22.94 -10.79
CA ALA A 156 18.71 24.33 -11.08
C ALA A 156 18.06 25.30 -10.06
N PRO A 157 18.83 26.21 -9.47
CA PRO A 157 18.30 27.22 -8.55
C PRO A 157 17.28 28.13 -9.24
N SER A 158 16.33 28.64 -8.46
CA SER A 158 15.29 29.57 -8.93
C SER A 158 14.47 29.04 -10.13
N SER A 159 14.30 27.73 -10.23
CA SER A 159 13.46 27.13 -11.28
C SER A 159 12.01 27.49 -11.08
N VAL A 160 11.32 27.70 -12.19
CA VAL A 160 9.87 27.96 -12.24
C VAL A 160 9.16 26.94 -13.12
N THR A 161 7.84 26.78 -12.92
CA THR A 161 7.02 26.11 -13.90
C THR A 161 6.72 27.04 -15.06
N TYR A 162 6.32 26.48 -16.19
CA TYR A 162 5.86 27.21 -17.37
C TYR A 162 4.47 26.72 -17.76
N LEU A 163 3.63 27.63 -18.25
CA LEU A 163 2.27 27.36 -18.69
C LEU A 163 2.12 27.80 -20.16
N LEU A 164 1.30 27.09 -20.91
CA LEU A 164 0.89 27.52 -22.24
C LEU A 164 -0.39 28.35 -22.15
N GLU A 165 -0.26 29.65 -22.32
CA GLU A 165 -1.38 30.56 -22.43
C GLU A 165 -2.07 30.37 -23.78
N LYS A 166 -3.32 29.97 -23.77
CA LYS A 166 -4.11 29.82 -25.00
C LYS A 166 -4.49 31.20 -25.53
N PRO A 167 -4.50 31.41 -26.85
CA PRO A 167 -4.98 32.64 -27.41
C PRO A 167 -6.42 32.92 -26.91
N ALA A 168 -6.67 34.15 -26.49
CA ALA A 168 -8.00 34.54 -26.07
C ALA A 168 -8.98 34.30 -27.21
N LYS A 169 -10.05 33.53 -26.96
CA LYS A 169 -11.13 33.37 -27.96
C LYS A 169 -11.63 34.77 -28.28
N PRO A 170 -11.73 35.17 -29.56
CA PRO A 170 -12.28 36.46 -29.91
C PRO A 170 -13.68 36.57 -29.26
N LYS A 171 -13.87 37.59 -28.44
CA LYS A 171 -15.19 37.87 -27.85
C LYS A 171 -16.17 37.99 -29.04
N ALA A 172 -17.11 37.09 -29.13
CA ALA A 172 -18.18 37.18 -30.14
C ALA A 172 -18.80 38.56 -29.96
N GLY A 173 -18.59 39.45 -30.93
CA GLY A 173 -19.04 40.82 -30.91
C GLY A 173 -20.55 40.81 -30.69
N LYS A 174 -21.03 41.37 -29.57
CA LYS A 174 -22.45 41.66 -29.41
C LYS A 174 -22.78 42.60 -30.57
N LYS A 175 -23.56 42.14 -31.55
CA LYS A 175 -24.16 42.98 -32.58
C LYS A 175 -24.94 44.06 -31.83
N LYS A 176 -24.40 45.29 -31.81
CA LYS A 176 -25.18 46.47 -31.37
C LYS A 176 -26.36 46.64 -32.31
N PRO A 177 -27.55 46.95 -31.84
CA PRO A 177 -28.66 47.37 -32.69
C PRO A 177 -28.20 48.61 -33.48
N ARG A 178 -28.47 48.61 -34.74
CA ARG A 178 -28.22 49.72 -35.68
C ARG A 178 -29.18 50.84 -35.33
N ASP A 179 -28.67 51.82 -34.59
CA ASP A 179 -29.43 53.08 -34.36
C ASP A 179 -28.93 54.09 -35.39
N GLU A 180 -29.83 54.39 -36.32
CA GLU A 180 -29.62 55.43 -37.30
C GLU A 180 -29.94 56.78 -36.69
N ARG A 181 -28.91 57.53 -36.22
CA ARG A 181 -28.97 59.01 -36.14
C ARG A 181 -27.56 59.64 -36.11
N LYS A 182 -27.40 60.54 -37.06
CA LYS A 182 -26.29 61.40 -37.46
C LYS A 182 -25.64 62.20 -36.35
N GLY A 183 -24.31 62.37 -36.44
CA GLY A 183 -23.56 63.49 -35.87
C GLY A 183 -22.05 63.18 -35.84
N PRO A 184 -21.15 64.10 -36.30
CA PRO A 184 -19.73 63.85 -36.29
C PRO A 184 -19.19 64.20 -34.89
N ILE A 185 -18.77 63.18 -34.13
CA ILE A 185 -17.99 63.38 -32.89
C ILE A 185 -16.63 62.76 -33.16
N THR A 186 -15.61 63.59 -33.20
CA THR A 186 -14.20 63.25 -33.11
C THR A 186 -13.93 62.55 -31.81
N SER A 187 -13.84 61.24 -31.83
CA SER A 187 -13.42 60.42 -30.70
C SER A 187 -11.89 60.39 -30.54
N PRO A 188 -11.35 60.41 -29.35
CA PRO A 188 -9.92 60.24 -29.12
C PRO A 188 -9.49 58.84 -29.62
N ARG A 189 -8.33 58.82 -30.22
CA ARG A 189 -7.65 57.61 -30.74
C ARG A 189 -7.66 56.55 -29.63
N GLN A 190 -8.47 55.49 -29.81
CA GLN A 190 -8.33 54.28 -29.01
C GLN A 190 -6.94 53.72 -29.31
N VAL A 191 -6.13 53.60 -28.27
CA VAL A 191 -4.92 52.80 -28.32
C VAL A 191 -5.38 51.38 -28.56
N ASP A 192 -5.07 50.83 -29.76
CA ASP A 192 -5.38 49.45 -30.12
C ASP A 192 -4.64 48.55 -29.11
N GLU A 193 -5.40 47.88 -28.23
CA GLU A 193 -4.85 46.75 -27.48
C GLU A 193 -4.28 45.77 -28.49
N PRO A 194 -3.03 45.30 -28.30
CA PRO A 194 -2.44 44.34 -29.23
C PRO A 194 -3.34 43.12 -29.35
N ALA A 195 -3.62 42.72 -30.59
CA ALA A 195 -4.44 41.54 -30.87
C ALA A 195 -3.83 40.33 -30.11
N PRO A 196 -4.69 39.48 -29.50
CA PRO A 196 -4.18 38.31 -28.78
C PRO A 196 -3.36 37.44 -29.74
N PRO A 197 -2.25 36.86 -29.26
CA PRO A 197 -1.36 36.10 -30.12
C PRO A 197 -2.08 34.91 -30.75
N ASP A 198 -1.93 34.74 -32.05
CA ASP A 198 -2.52 33.63 -32.81
C ASP A 198 -2.01 32.24 -32.40
N LYS A 199 -0.89 32.21 -31.66
CA LYS A 199 -0.23 30.98 -31.19
C LYS A 199 -0.16 30.94 -29.67
N PRO A 200 -0.25 29.74 -29.05
CA PRO A 200 -0.02 29.59 -27.62
C PRO A 200 1.34 30.17 -27.24
N ARG A 201 1.39 30.99 -26.21
CA ARG A 201 2.60 31.60 -25.67
C ARG A 201 3.01 30.91 -24.38
N LEU A 202 4.31 30.68 -24.22
CA LEU A 202 4.88 30.17 -22.99
C LEU A 202 5.02 31.30 -21.97
N VAL A 203 4.40 31.15 -20.79
CA VAL A 203 4.47 32.12 -19.69
C VAL A 203 5.07 31.44 -18.45
N GLU A 204 5.83 32.20 -17.66
CA GLU A 204 6.34 31.72 -16.39
C GLU A 204 5.18 31.53 -15.38
N GLY A 205 5.22 30.39 -14.69
CA GLY A 205 4.25 30.01 -13.65
C GLY A 205 4.82 30.21 -12.25
N LYS A 206 4.64 29.18 -11.40
CA LYS A 206 5.03 29.24 -9.99
C LYS A 206 6.51 28.88 -9.78
N PRO A 207 7.19 29.51 -8.79
CA PRO A 207 8.52 29.09 -8.40
C PRO A 207 8.47 27.69 -7.77
N LEU A 208 9.52 26.89 -8.03
CA LEU A 208 9.73 25.58 -7.47
C LEU A 208 10.66 25.73 -6.25
N ILE A 209 10.09 25.57 -5.05
CA ILE A 209 10.77 25.83 -3.79
C ILE A 209 11.10 24.51 -3.08
N GLY A 210 12.33 24.42 -2.54
CA GLY A 210 12.80 23.27 -1.78
C GLY A 210 13.19 22.07 -2.63
N SER A 211 13.03 20.87 -2.10
CA SER A 211 13.35 19.63 -2.81
C SER A 211 12.17 19.19 -3.67
N VAL A 212 12.22 19.45 -4.98
CA VAL A 212 11.14 19.15 -5.91
C VAL A 212 11.51 17.97 -6.81
N ASN A 213 10.70 16.90 -6.74
CA ASN A 213 10.80 15.74 -7.61
C ASN A 213 9.56 15.69 -8.50
N VAL A 214 9.77 15.54 -9.80
CA VAL A 214 8.72 15.58 -10.84
C VAL A 214 8.69 14.29 -11.64
N ARG A 215 7.52 13.99 -12.22
CA ARG A 215 7.36 12.94 -13.24
C ARG A 215 7.32 13.55 -14.62
N GLN A 216 8.01 12.95 -15.55
CA GLN A 216 7.92 13.25 -16.97
C GLN A 216 6.70 12.54 -17.58
N TYR A 217 5.73 13.29 -18.06
CA TYR A 217 4.63 12.74 -18.86
C TYR A 217 4.92 12.82 -20.35
N GLU A 218 5.69 13.82 -20.75
CA GLU A 218 6.08 14.06 -22.13
C GLU A 218 7.32 14.96 -22.15
N GLU A 219 8.18 14.82 -23.15
CA GLU A 219 9.22 15.82 -23.47
C GLU A 219 8.80 16.57 -24.72
N VAL A 220 8.74 17.88 -24.64
CA VAL A 220 8.32 18.76 -25.73
C VAL A 220 9.35 19.84 -26.01
N THR A 221 9.42 20.29 -27.26
CA THR A 221 10.20 21.46 -27.65
C THR A 221 9.27 22.64 -27.88
N LEU A 222 9.42 23.68 -27.07
CA LEU A 222 8.63 24.91 -27.13
C LEU A 222 9.60 26.09 -27.27
N GLU A 223 9.37 26.96 -28.23
CA GLU A 223 10.22 28.14 -28.48
C GLU A 223 11.74 27.80 -28.55
N GLY A 224 12.07 26.65 -29.18
CA GLY A 224 13.46 26.19 -29.34
C GLY A 224 14.10 25.59 -28.06
N ARG A 225 13.39 25.51 -26.96
CA ARG A 225 13.85 24.94 -25.70
C ARG A 225 13.12 23.63 -25.38
N ARG A 226 13.82 22.68 -24.73
CA ARG A 226 13.21 21.40 -24.30
C ARG A 226 12.63 21.52 -22.89
N PHE A 227 11.44 20.94 -22.70
CA PHE A 227 10.71 20.94 -21.46
C PHE A 227 10.17 19.55 -21.14
N TRP A 228 10.13 19.20 -19.86
CA TRP A 228 9.29 18.13 -19.35
C TRP A 228 7.91 18.67 -19.04
N ARG A 229 6.87 18.04 -19.60
CA ARG A 229 5.52 18.19 -19.11
C ARG A 229 5.39 17.38 -17.82
N ILE A 230 5.07 18.07 -16.71
CA ILE A 230 5.07 17.50 -15.36
C ILE A 230 3.66 17.28 -14.78
N SER A 231 2.61 17.58 -15.52
CA SER A 231 1.21 17.41 -15.12
C SER A 231 0.40 16.67 -16.18
N ARG A 232 -0.53 15.82 -15.72
CA ARG A 232 -1.46 15.10 -16.62
C ARG A 232 -2.58 15.97 -17.14
N ARG A 233 -3.13 16.88 -16.33
CA ARG A 233 -4.36 17.64 -16.62
C ARG A 233 -4.03 18.99 -17.21
N ASP A 234 -3.47 19.86 -16.41
CA ASP A 234 -3.12 21.21 -16.84
C ASP A 234 -1.67 21.17 -17.33
N PRO A 235 -1.39 21.59 -18.58
CA PRO A 235 -0.05 21.49 -19.14
C PRO A 235 0.91 22.45 -18.40
N GLU A 236 1.55 21.92 -17.37
CA GLU A 236 2.66 22.52 -16.65
C GLU A 236 3.98 21.94 -17.14
N TYR A 237 4.96 22.77 -17.34
CA TYR A 237 6.26 22.41 -17.91
C TYR A 237 7.41 22.91 -17.04
N VAL A 238 8.53 22.16 -17.06
CA VAL A 238 9.80 22.57 -16.45
C VAL A 238 10.90 22.34 -17.48
N LEU A 239 11.87 23.26 -17.57
CA LEU A 239 13.01 23.13 -18.48
C LEU A 239 13.74 21.80 -18.25
N SER A 240 13.96 21.03 -19.32
CA SER A 240 14.66 19.74 -19.22
C SER A 240 16.07 19.87 -18.62
N GLN A 241 16.79 20.94 -18.94
CA GLN A 241 18.12 21.22 -18.38
C GLN A 241 18.11 21.55 -16.88
N ALA A 242 16.97 21.91 -16.30
CA ALA A 242 16.82 22.16 -14.86
C ALA A 242 16.58 20.87 -14.07
N ILE A 243 16.42 19.73 -14.72
CA ILE A 243 16.03 18.46 -14.10
C ILE A 243 17.18 17.46 -14.25
N THR A 244 17.54 16.83 -13.12
CA THR A 244 18.41 15.65 -13.12
C THR A 244 17.53 14.40 -13.02
N PRO A 245 17.52 13.52 -14.04
CA PRO A 245 16.74 12.28 -14.01
C PRO A 245 17.19 11.36 -12.87
N HIS A 246 16.22 10.74 -12.20
CA HIS A 246 16.48 9.70 -11.20
C HIS A 246 16.86 8.37 -11.85
N ARG A 247 17.67 7.60 -11.11
CA ARG A 247 17.93 6.18 -11.37
C ARG A 247 17.35 5.38 -10.22
N PRO A 248 16.12 4.87 -10.34
CA PRO A 248 15.49 4.11 -9.28
C PRO A 248 16.31 2.87 -8.90
N SER A 249 16.32 2.54 -7.60
CA SER A 249 17.08 1.39 -7.11
C SER A 249 16.58 0.08 -7.70
N GLY A 250 17.48 -0.74 -8.21
CA GLY A 250 17.21 -2.11 -8.63
C GLY A 250 17.15 -3.11 -7.46
N TYR A 251 17.40 -2.65 -6.22
CA TYR A 251 17.34 -3.48 -5.02
C TYR A 251 15.96 -4.12 -4.85
N ALA A 252 15.96 -5.34 -4.33
CA ALA A 252 14.78 -6.05 -3.88
C ALA A 252 15.13 -6.86 -2.63
N GLY A 253 14.17 -6.96 -1.72
CA GLY A 253 14.22 -7.85 -0.57
C GLY A 253 14.21 -9.33 -0.97
N ALA A 254 13.99 -10.19 0.01
CA ALA A 254 13.97 -11.63 -0.15
C ALA A 254 12.59 -12.20 0.17
N ARG A 255 12.06 -13.06 -0.69
CA ARG A 255 10.94 -13.96 -0.37
C ARG A 255 11.44 -15.03 0.58
N LEU A 256 10.60 -15.38 1.55
CA LEU A 256 10.82 -16.42 2.55
C LEU A 256 9.81 -17.55 2.31
N GLY A 257 10.14 -18.75 2.75
CA GLY A 257 9.30 -19.93 2.63
C GLY A 257 10.03 -21.10 1.98
N ASP A 258 9.42 -22.26 2.03
CA ASP A 258 10.01 -23.53 1.58
C ASP A 258 10.38 -23.54 0.09
N ASP A 259 9.58 -22.85 -0.73
CA ASP A 259 9.81 -22.68 -2.16
C ASP A 259 11.10 -21.90 -2.48
N THR A 260 11.59 -21.09 -1.54
CA THR A 260 12.81 -20.29 -1.70
C THR A 260 14.02 -20.86 -0.96
N GLY A 261 13.80 -21.82 -0.06
CA GLY A 261 14.82 -22.35 0.86
C GLY A 261 15.35 -21.31 1.85
N ARG A 262 14.60 -20.22 2.09
CA ARG A 262 14.95 -19.14 3.02
C ARG A 262 13.96 -19.05 4.17
N ALA A 263 14.50 -19.01 5.37
CA ALA A 263 13.73 -18.86 6.61
C ALA A 263 14.40 -17.86 7.54
N LEU A 264 13.66 -17.34 8.52
CA LEU A 264 14.25 -16.54 9.60
C LEU A 264 14.97 -17.46 10.61
N PRO A 265 16.12 -17.06 11.16
CA PRO A 265 16.80 -15.78 10.90
C PRO A 265 17.52 -15.76 9.56
N ILE A 266 17.39 -14.65 8.84
CA ILE A 266 18.12 -14.35 7.59
C ILE A 266 18.94 -13.08 7.79
N ALA A 267 20.03 -12.90 7.05
CA ALA A 267 20.78 -11.66 7.07
C ALA A 267 20.90 -11.04 5.69
N PHE A 268 21.00 -9.71 5.65
CA PHE A 268 21.43 -8.99 4.46
C PHE A 268 22.83 -8.45 4.69
N VAL A 269 23.72 -8.72 3.74
CA VAL A 269 25.09 -8.20 3.78
C VAL A 269 25.05 -6.68 3.85
N TRP A 270 25.67 -6.12 4.90
CA TRP A 270 25.68 -4.69 5.15
C TRP A 270 27.12 -4.21 5.29
N SER A 271 27.64 -3.55 4.27
CA SER A 271 28.97 -2.97 4.33
C SER A 271 28.92 -1.59 4.96
N ARG A 272 29.68 -1.37 6.01
CA ARG A 272 29.88 -0.04 6.60
C ARG A 272 30.46 0.96 5.60
N TRP A 273 31.17 0.46 4.59
CA TRP A 273 31.91 1.27 3.61
C TRP A 273 31.23 1.26 2.23
N GLY A 274 30.03 0.67 2.10
CA GLY A 274 29.25 0.65 0.86
C GLY A 274 29.73 -0.34 -0.20
N GLY A 275 30.81 -1.08 0.05
CA GLY A 275 31.37 -2.06 -0.86
C GLY A 275 30.94 -3.50 -0.58
N PRO A 276 31.40 -4.47 -1.38
CA PRO A 276 31.18 -5.88 -1.11
C PRO A 276 31.96 -6.36 0.13
N VAL A 277 31.40 -7.33 0.86
CA VAL A 277 32.00 -7.91 2.06
C VAL A 277 32.63 -9.26 1.70
N ARG A 278 33.75 -9.59 2.33
CA ARG A 278 34.39 -10.91 2.21
C ARG A 278 34.13 -11.74 3.45
N ALA A 279 33.69 -12.99 3.28
CA ALA A 279 33.49 -13.90 4.39
C ALA A 279 34.86 -14.32 5.01
N MET A 280 34.87 -14.46 6.33
CA MET A 280 35.97 -15.04 7.08
C MET A 280 35.89 -16.57 7.03
N TYR A 281 37.01 -17.28 7.23
CA TYR A 281 37.03 -18.75 7.31
C TYR A 281 36.56 -19.29 8.66
N ASN A 282 36.67 -18.49 9.71
CA ASN A 282 36.19 -18.82 11.04
C ASN A 282 35.59 -17.58 11.74
N PRO A 283 34.85 -17.74 12.84
CA PRO A 283 34.14 -16.62 13.47
C PRO A 283 35.05 -15.60 14.16
N GLN A 284 36.32 -15.93 14.43
CA GLN A 284 37.32 -15.05 15.03
C GLN A 284 38.08 -14.22 13.99
N GLY A 285 37.87 -14.47 12.70
CA GLY A 285 38.58 -13.80 11.62
C GLY A 285 40.00 -14.29 11.38
N GLN A 286 40.40 -15.39 12.01
CA GLN A 286 41.69 -16.02 11.81
C GLN A 286 41.71 -16.83 10.51
N GLY A 287 42.87 -16.94 9.86
CA GLY A 287 43.00 -17.68 8.59
C GLY A 287 42.67 -16.86 7.35
N GLY A 288 42.36 -15.57 7.49
CA GLY A 288 42.14 -14.67 6.36
C GLY A 288 40.69 -14.59 5.88
N LEU A 289 40.51 -14.05 4.66
CA LEU A 289 39.19 -13.82 4.05
C LEU A 289 39.01 -14.67 2.80
N ASN A 290 37.80 -15.16 2.60
CA ASN A 290 37.40 -15.84 1.38
C ASN A 290 37.63 -14.93 0.16
N PRO A 291 38.20 -15.43 -0.94
CA PRO A 291 38.54 -14.63 -2.12
C PRO A 291 37.29 -14.06 -2.82
N THR A 292 36.15 -14.72 -2.73
CA THR A 292 34.92 -14.29 -3.41
C THR A 292 34.18 -13.26 -2.57
N PRO A 293 34.06 -11.99 -3.01
CA PRO A 293 33.29 -10.98 -2.32
C PRO A 293 31.81 -11.23 -2.47
N ILE A 294 31.04 -10.85 -1.44
CA ILE A 294 29.57 -10.88 -1.43
C ILE A 294 29.08 -9.45 -1.60
N PRO A 295 28.27 -9.15 -2.62
CA PRO A 295 27.73 -7.81 -2.81
C PRO A 295 26.92 -7.32 -1.60
N ALA A 296 26.96 -6.02 -1.33
CA ALA A 296 26.11 -5.42 -0.32
C ALA A 296 24.62 -5.71 -0.60
N ARG A 297 23.83 -5.86 0.47
CA ARG A 297 22.40 -6.17 0.44
C ARG A 297 22.03 -7.54 -0.17
N THR A 298 23.02 -8.42 -0.37
CA THR A 298 22.75 -9.82 -0.70
C THR A 298 22.10 -10.53 0.48
N PRO A 299 20.93 -11.18 0.31
CA PRO A 299 20.33 -12.00 1.37
C PRO A 299 21.12 -13.31 1.54
N VAL A 300 21.44 -13.66 2.78
CA VAL A 300 22.17 -14.87 3.14
C VAL A 300 21.46 -15.59 4.30
N GLN A 301 21.33 -16.93 4.17
CA GLN A 301 20.76 -17.75 5.24
C GLN A 301 21.75 -17.84 6.40
N ILE A 302 21.30 -17.61 7.63
CA ILE A 302 22.08 -17.83 8.83
C ILE A 302 21.95 -19.31 9.21
N LEU A 303 23.09 -20.01 9.32
CA LEU A 303 23.17 -21.43 9.69
C LEU A 303 23.60 -21.57 11.15
N GLU A 304 24.39 -20.61 11.68
CA GLU A 304 24.93 -20.65 13.02
C GLU A 304 25.32 -19.23 13.47
N THR A 305 25.23 -18.98 14.77
CA THR A 305 25.63 -17.70 15.38
C THR A 305 26.80 -17.98 16.36
N ALA A 306 27.93 -17.32 16.12
CA ALA A 306 29.03 -17.31 17.06
C ALA A 306 28.89 -16.09 18.00
N THR A 307 29.07 -16.31 19.30
CA THR A 307 28.96 -15.28 20.31
C THR A 307 30.26 -15.11 21.09
N ASN A 308 30.43 -13.95 21.74
CA ASN A 308 31.52 -13.72 22.68
C ASN A 308 31.12 -14.21 24.09
N LYS A 309 32.03 -14.02 25.10
CA LYS A 309 31.78 -14.40 26.48
C LYS A 309 30.57 -13.69 27.13
N ALA A 310 30.11 -12.61 26.58
CA ALA A 310 28.92 -11.87 27.01
C ALA A 310 27.67 -12.21 26.17
N GLU A 311 27.69 -13.36 25.50
CA GLU A 311 26.60 -13.88 24.63
C GLU A 311 26.19 -12.94 23.48
N ARG A 312 27.03 -11.97 23.15
CA ARG A 312 26.77 -11.06 22.02
C ARG A 312 27.26 -11.67 20.73
N PRO A 313 26.45 -11.65 19.66
CA PRO A 313 26.86 -12.12 18.33
C PRO A 313 28.12 -11.42 17.82
N ILE A 314 29.11 -12.18 17.39
CA ILE A 314 30.35 -11.69 16.78
C ILE A 314 30.41 -12.01 15.29
N ALA A 315 29.86 -13.16 14.89
CA ALA A 315 29.82 -13.60 13.49
C ALA A 315 28.67 -14.58 13.25
N TYR A 316 28.27 -14.68 11.98
CA TYR A 316 27.22 -15.58 11.49
C TYR A 316 27.78 -16.50 10.39
N ARG A 317 27.57 -17.82 10.51
CA ARG A 317 27.91 -18.79 9.48
C ARG A 317 26.84 -18.78 8.39
N ILE A 318 27.28 -18.65 7.14
CA ILE A 318 26.43 -18.59 5.95
C ILE A 318 26.72 -19.71 4.96
N GLY A 319 27.61 -20.63 5.29
CA GLY A 319 28.05 -21.77 4.50
C GLY A 319 29.26 -22.43 5.10
N ASP A 320 29.78 -23.47 4.45
CA ASP A 320 30.99 -24.16 4.89
C ASP A 320 32.18 -23.20 4.91
N GLN A 321 32.80 -23.07 6.09
CA GLN A 321 33.94 -22.16 6.32
C GLN A 321 33.68 -20.72 5.80
N ARG A 322 32.42 -20.26 5.88
CA ARG A 322 32.04 -18.91 5.45
C ARG A 322 31.30 -18.21 6.59
N TRP A 323 31.98 -17.26 7.20
CA TRP A 323 31.46 -16.46 8.30
C TRP A 323 31.43 -14.97 7.92
N LEU A 324 30.36 -14.28 8.26
CA LEU A 324 30.28 -12.83 8.19
C LEU A 324 30.35 -12.25 9.57
N ALA A 325 31.15 -11.19 9.76
CA ALA A 325 31.17 -10.45 11.01
C ALA A 325 29.77 -9.87 11.31
N ALA A 326 29.37 -9.87 12.56
CA ALA A 326 28.07 -9.33 12.99
C ALA A 326 27.88 -7.86 12.58
N ALA A 327 28.98 -7.12 12.45
CA ALA A 327 28.97 -5.74 12.01
C ALA A 327 28.73 -5.55 10.51
N ASP A 328 28.89 -6.60 9.72
CA ASP A 328 28.79 -6.57 8.25
C ASP A 328 27.47 -7.16 7.75
N VAL A 329 26.49 -7.28 8.62
CA VAL A 329 25.14 -7.78 8.29
C VAL A 329 24.05 -7.01 9.01
N ARG A 330 22.86 -6.99 8.42
CA ARG A 330 21.59 -6.70 9.09
C ARG A 330 20.82 -7.99 9.24
N VAL A 331 20.53 -8.39 10.47
CA VAL A 331 19.89 -9.65 10.79
C VAL A 331 18.40 -9.44 11.03
N PHE A 332 17.60 -10.26 10.39
CA PHE A 332 16.15 -10.33 10.54
C PHE A 332 15.83 -11.53 11.42
N GLN A 333 15.31 -11.25 12.61
CA GLN A 333 14.85 -12.27 13.55
C GLN A 333 13.34 -12.48 13.44
N PRO A 334 12.82 -13.66 13.75
CA PRO A 334 11.39 -13.83 13.93
C PRO A 334 10.86 -12.86 14.99
N ALA A 335 9.69 -12.29 14.74
CA ALA A 335 9.02 -11.43 15.70
C ALA A 335 7.68 -12.08 16.10
N PRO A 336 7.27 -12.00 17.38
CA PRO A 336 5.97 -12.50 17.80
C PRO A 336 4.85 -11.69 17.12
N PRO A 337 3.72 -12.32 16.80
CA PRO A 337 2.61 -11.61 16.18
C PRO A 337 2.06 -10.51 17.10
N PRO A 338 1.50 -9.42 16.53
CA PRO A 338 0.81 -8.40 17.30
C PRO A 338 -0.38 -8.98 18.08
N ALA A 339 -0.63 -8.45 19.29
CA ALA A 339 -1.71 -8.94 20.16
C ALA A 339 -3.12 -8.81 19.53
N LEU A 340 -3.30 -7.88 18.62
CA LEU A 340 -4.57 -7.62 17.91
C LEU A 340 -4.71 -8.37 16.59
N LEU A 341 -3.76 -9.24 16.25
CA LEU A 341 -3.79 -10.04 15.03
C LEU A 341 -4.90 -11.10 15.12
N LEU A 342 -5.78 -11.14 14.13
CA LEU A 342 -6.77 -12.18 14.00
C LEU A 342 -6.26 -13.33 13.10
N PRO A 343 -6.82 -14.55 13.24
CA PRO A 343 -6.49 -15.67 12.36
C PRO A 343 -6.63 -15.31 10.88
N GLY A 344 -5.61 -15.60 10.09
CA GLY A 344 -5.58 -15.33 8.65
C GLY A 344 -5.25 -13.88 8.26
N GLU A 345 -5.06 -12.97 9.21
CA GLU A 345 -4.62 -11.61 8.90
C GLU A 345 -3.14 -11.56 8.52
N ARG A 346 -2.82 -10.61 7.65
CA ARG A 346 -1.46 -10.23 7.25
C ARG A 346 -0.96 -9.06 8.08
N TRP A 347 0.31 -9.06 8.40
CA TRP A 347 0.91 -7.96 9.12
C TRP A 347 2.37 -7.70 8.70
N ILE A 348 2.82 -6.51 9.03
CA ILE A 348 4.13 -5.98 8.66
C ILE A 348 4.82 -5.51 9.95
N ASP A 349 6.05 -5.97 10.18
CA ASP A 349 6.91 -5.56 11.29
C ASP A 349 8.02 -4.65 10.77
N VAL A 350 8.08 -3.42 11.25
CA VAL A 350 9.12 -2.43 10.90
C VAL A 350 9.97 -2.15 12.13
N ASP A 351 11.22 -2.60 12.09
CA ASP A 351 12.23 -2.31 13.10
C ASP A 351 13.02 -1.05 12.72
N LEU A 352 12.78 0.02 13.46
CA LEU A 352 13.41 1.32 13.22
C LEU A 352 14.90 1.37 13.57
N ASP A 353 15.38 0.52 14.48
CA ASP A 353 16.79 0.51 14.86
C ASP A 353 17.64 -0.20 13.82
N SER A 354 17.13 -1.30 13.30
CA SER A 354 17.80 -2.10 12.29
C SER A 354 17.50 -1.66 10.85
N GLN A 355 16.47 -0.81 10.66
CA GLN A 355 15.98 -0.35 9.35
C GLN A 355 15.58 -1.51 8.44
N ILE A 356 14.81 -2.44 9.01
CA ILE A 356 14.32 -3.65 8.36
C ILE A 356 12.80 -3.72 8.41
N LEU A 357 12.23 -4.47 7.46
CA LEU A 357 10.82 -4.79 7.40
C LEU A 357 10.66 -6.29 7.13
N VAL A 358 9.78 -6.95 7.88
CA VAL A 358 9.34 -8.32 7.64
C VAL A 358 7.84 -8.36 7.48
N ALA A 359 7.36 -9.05 6.46
CA ALA A 359 5.94 -9.29 6.21
C ALA A 359 5.56 -10.71 6.61
N TYR A 360 4.38 -10.87 7.23
CA TYR A 360 3.91 -12.14 7.80
C TYR A 360 2.47 -12.45 7.37
N GLU A 361 2.18 -13.74 7.14
CA GLU A 361 0.84 -14.31 7.08
C GLU A 361 0.60 -15.12 8.36
N GLY A 362 -0.18 -14.54 9.30
CA GLY A 362 -0.22 -15.09 10.66
C GLY A 362 1.17 -15.10 11.30
N GLU A 363 1.68 -16.28 11.66
CA GLU A 363 3.03 -16.45 12.23
C GLU A 363 4.11 -16.71 11.17
N LEU A 364 3.72 -16.95 9.91
CA LEU A 364 4.63 -17.31 8.84
C LEU A 364 5.27 -16.06 8.22
N PRO A 365 6.60 -15.87 8.29
CA PRO A 365 7.29 -14.82 7.58
C PRO A 365 7.37 -15.13 6.09
N VAL A 366 6.94 -14.19 5.24
CA VAL A 366 6.88 -14.40 3.78
C VAL A 366 7.79 -13.49 2.98
N TYR A 367 8.23 -12.38 3.57
CA TYR A 367 9.11 -11.42 2.90
C TYR A 367 9.95 -10.63 3.90
N ALA A 368 11.20 -10.31 3.52
CA ALA A 368 12.10 -9.49 4.32
C ALA A 368 12.82 -8.47 3.43
N THR A 369 12.93 -7.22 3.87
CA THR A 369 13.64 -6.16 3.13
C THR A 369 14.21 -5.07 4.02
N LEU A 370 15.18 -4.32 3.50
CA LEU A 370 15.70 -3.10 4.11
C LEU A 370 14.79 -1.92 3.77
N VAL A 371 14.59 -1.04 4.74
CA VAL A 371 13.78 0.18 4.59
C VAL A 371 14.60 1.44 4.86
N SER A 372 13.99 2.60 4.60
CA SER A 372 14.55 3.89 5.01
C SER A 372 13.44 4.69 5.71
N SER A 373 13.48 4.73 7.03
CA SER A 373 12.51 5.42 7.86
C SER A 373 12.86 6.90 8.09
N GLY A 374 12.05 7.59 8.89
CA GLY A 374 12.22 8.99 9.24
C GLY A 374 13.58 9.32 9.84
N GLY A 375 14.16 10.42 9.37
CA GLY A 375 15.42 10.96 9.85
C GLY A 375 15.28 11.65 11.22
N PRO A 376 16.39 12.19 11.77
CA PRO A 376 16.38 12.81 13.13
C PRO A 376 15.39 13.97 13.27
N HIS A 377 15.15 14.74 12.21
CA HIS A 377 14.28 15.91 12.25
C HIS A 377 12.78 15.57 12.06
N ALA A 378 12.49 14.39 11.53
CA ALA A 378 11.14 13.90 11.31
C ALA A 378 11.11 12.36 11.49
N PRO A 379 11.23 11.85 12.73
CA PRO A 379 11.28 10.42 12.98
C PRO A 379 9.95 9.75 12.66
N THR A 380 10.00 8.50 12.19
CA THR A 380 8.81 7.66 12.10
C THR A 380 8.33 7.31 13.50
N GLU A 381 7.08 7.56 13.78
CA GLU A 381 6.49 7.31 15.08
C GLU A 381 6.23 5.80 15.28
N THR A 382 6.64 5.27 16.45
CA THR A 382 6.31 3.90 16.86
C THR A 382 4.81 3.75 17.10
N GLY A 383 4.28 2.57 16.89
CA GLY A 383 2.85 2.28 17.08
C GLY A 383 2.45 0.98 16.40
N GLU A 384 1.32 0.43 16.82
CA GLU A 384 0.61 -0.59 16.08
C GLU A 384 -0.50 0.09 15.27
N TYR A 385 -0.34 0.10 13.97
CA TYR A 385 -1.25 0.74 13.03
C TYR A 385 -1.99 -0.29 12.19
N ARG A 386 -3.00 0.17 11.43
CA ARG A 386 -3.62 -0.59 10.34
C ARG A 386 -3.56 0.20 9.03
N MET A 387 -3.32 -0.50 7.95
CA MET A 387 -3.42 0.05 6.61
C MET A 387 -4.85 0.50 6.36
N TRP A 388 -5.06 1.82 6.22
CA TRP A 388 -6.40 2.36 6.05
C TRP A 388 -6.71 2.80 4.62
N LEU A 389 -5.66 3.13 3.84
CA LEU A 389 -5.80 3.63 2.48
C LEU A 389 -4.60 3.21 1.64
N LYS A 390 -4.85 2.77 0.42
CA LYS A 390 -3.83 2.56 -0.61
C LYS A 390 -4.17 3.37 -1.84
N GLU A 391 -3.15 4.00 -2.42
CA GLU A 391 -3.24 4.72 -3.68
C GLU A 391 -2.17 4.21 -4.65
N SER A 392 -2.58 3.97 -5.90
CA SER A 392 -1.65 3.51 -6.93
C SER A 392 -0.52 4.51 -7.17
N GLU A 393 -0.83 5.80 -7.06
CA GLU A 393 0.09 6.93 -7.14
C GLU A 393 -0.42 8.05 -6.24
N ALA A 394 0.43 8.61 -5.39
CA ALA A 394 0.11 9.72 -4.51
C ALA A 394 1.14 10.85 -4.65
N ASP A 395 0.69 12.09 -4.62
CA ASP A 395 1.60 13.24 -4.49
C ASP A 395 1.92 13.45 -3.02
N MET A 396 3.20 13.66 -2.71
CA MET A 396 3.66 13.92 -1.35
C MET A 396 4.25 15.32 -1.24
N LYS A 397 3.80 16.07 -0.26
CA LYS A 397 4.28 17.44 0.04
C LYS A 397 4.38 17.60 1.54
N GLY A 398 5.36 18.36 2.00
CA GLY A 398 5.54 18.60 3.42
C GLY A 398 6.84 19.33 3.72
N LEU A 399 7.25 19.22 4.97
CA LEU A 399 8.51 19.74 5.48
C LEU A 399 9.39 18.56 5.93
N ASN A 400 10.69 18.66 5.68
CA ASN A 400 11.72 17.83 6.29
C ASN A 400 12.55 18.74 7.21
N GLY A 401 12.17 18.83 8.49
CA GLY A 401 12.58 19.92 9.33
C GLY A 401 11.91 21.23 8.86
N GLU A 402 12.68 22.23 8.50
CA GLU A 402 12.18 23.51 7.95
C GLU A 402 12.17 23.52 6.42
N ASP A 403 12.79 22.52 5.77
CA ASP A 403 12.93 22.47 4.32
C ASP A 403 11.68 21.90 3.64
N PRO A 404 11.01 22.66 2.74
CA PRO A 404 9.88 22.16 1.99
C PRO A 404 10.30 21.11 0.96
N TYR A 405 9.43 20.11 0.77
CA TYR A 405 9.62 19.11 -0.28
C TYR A 405 8.32 18.84 -1.04
N SER A 406 8.47 18.41 -2.29
CA SER A 406 7.39 17.93 -3.12
C SER A 406 7.88 16.75 -3.96
N VAL A 407 7.13 15.65 -3.93
CA VAL A 407 7.43 14.43 -4.68
C VAL A 407 6.17 14.02 -5.43
N ALA A 408 6.23 14.12 -6.75
CA ALA A 408 5.07 13.84 -7.60
C ALA A 408 4.88 12.34 -7.84
N THR A 409 3.63 11.91 -7.86
CA THR A 409 3.18 10.58 -8.30
C THR A 409 4.01 9.42 -7.74
N VAL A 410 4.11 9.37 -6.41
CA VAL A 410 4.80 8.29 -5.68
C VAL A 410 4.01 6.99 -5.84
N PRO A 411 4.57 5.97 -6.52
CA PRO A 411 3.83 4.74 -6.79
C PRO A 411 3.65 3.88 -5.54
N TRP A 412 2.59 3.07 -5.53
CA TRP A 412 2.31 2.04 -4.53
C TRP A 412 2.33 2.55 -3.10
N THR A 413 1.64 3.67 -2.88
CA THR A 413 1.55 4.31 -1.56
C THR A 413 0.49 3.64 -0.69
N GLN A 414 0.86 3.31 0.54
CA GLN A 414 0.08 2.58 1.52
C GLN A 414 0.09 3.34 2.84
N PHE A 415 -0.97 4.08 3.11
CA PHE A 415 -1.10 4.92 4.31
C PHE A 415 -1.52 4.09 5.52
N PHE A 416 -0.79 4.21 6.65
CA PHE A 416 -1.09 3.52 7.90
C PHE A 416 -1.44 4.49 9.06
N SER A 417 -0.99 5.74 9.04
CA SER A 417 -1.39 6.77 10.02
C SER A 417 -2.15 7.90 9.33
N PRO A 418 -3.48 7.99 9.48
CA PRO A 418 -4.27 9.07 8.89
C PRO A 418 -3.98 10.44 9.51
N GLU A 419 -3.62 10.49 10.80
CA GLU A 419 -3.38 11.73 11.54
C GLU A 419 -2.06 12.40 11.11
N LYS A 420 -1.06 11.61 10.79
CA LYS A 420 0.29 12.10 10.42
C LYS A 420 0.64 11.89 8.96
N GLY A 421 -0.24 11.26 8.18
CA GLY A 421 0.01 10.94 6.78
C GLY A 421 1.17 9.97 6.57
N LEU A 422 1.51 9.12 7.58
CA LEU A 422 2.59 8.17 7.44
C LEU A 422 2.19 7.02 6.51
N ALA A 423 3.12 6.64 5.63
CA ALA A 423 2.90 5.60 4.64
C ALA A 423 4.15 4.72 4.42
N LEU A 424 3.90 3.50 3.95
CA LEU A 424 4.88 2.69 3.22
C LEU A 424 4.75 3.05 1.74
N HIS A 425 5.84 3.39 1.06
CA HIS A 425 5.78 3.79 -0.36
C HIS A 425 7.11 3.65 -1.08
N THR A 426 7.07 3.66 -2.39
CA THR A 426 8.26 3.69 -3.24
C THR A 426 9.10 4.94 -2.98
N ALA A 427 10.41 4.78 -2.84
CA ALA A 427 11.36 5.87 -2.98
C ALA A 427 12.18 5.69 -4.27
N TYR A 428 11.75 6.33 -5.34
CA TYR A 428 12.45 6.28 -6.63
C TYR A 428 13.64 7.24 -6.71
N TRP A 429 13.81 8.14 -5.71
CA TRP A 429 14.79 9.23 -5.70
C TRP A 429 16.07 8.93 -4.91
N HIS A 430 16.18 7.77 -4.29
CA HIS A 430 17.40 7.34 -3.61
C HIS A 430 17.56 5.81 -3.58
N ASP A 431 18.78 5.36 -3.27
CA ASP A 431 19.13 3.94 -3.09
C ASP A 431 19.80 3.69 -1.72
N GLN A 432 19.29 4.31 -0.65
CA GLN A 432 19.91 4.23 0.69
C GLN A 432 19.02 3.48 1.68
N PHE A 433 18.51 2.31 1.27
CA PHE A 433 17.76 1.42 2.14
C PHE A 433 18.68 0.78 3.17
N GLY A 434 18.25 0.71 4.43
CA GLY A 434 19.03 0.35 5.61
C GLY A 434 19.50 1.55 6.45
N THR A 435 19.15 2.79 6.05
CA THR A 435 19.47 4.04 6.77
C THR A 435 18.27 4.97 6.87
N ARG A 436 18.17 5.75 7.95
CA ARG A 436 17.09 6.74 8.16
C ARG A 436 17.27 7.96 7.25
N ARG A 437 16.25 8.34 6.47
CA ARG A 437 16.33 9.48 5.54
C ARG A 437 15.02 10.20 5.26
N SER A 438 13.87 9.58 5.52
CA SER A 438 12.58 10.13 5.14
C SER A 438 12.14 11.28 6.06
N ALA A 439 11.05 11.94 5.69
CA ALA A 439 10.34 12.92 6.50
C ALA A 439 9.21 12.26 7.32
N GLY A 440 9.44 11.03 7.83
CA GLY A 440 8.51 10.30 8.68
C GLY A 440 7.95 9.01 8.05
N CYS A 441 7.76 8.93 6.75
CA CYS A 441 7.30 7.73 6.06
C CYS A 441 8.36 6.60 6.09
N VAL A 442 7.95 5.39 5.76
CA VAL A 442 8.84 4.24 5.56
C VAL A 442 9.05 4.04 4.06
N ASN A 443 10.22 4.44 3.58
CA ASN A 443 10.61 4.33 2.19
C ASN A 443 11.03 2.90 1.84
N LEU A 444 10.54 2.41 0.72
CA LEU A 444 10.82 1.09 0.16
C LEU A 444 11.47 1.20 -1.22
N ALA A 445 12.29 0.22 -1.57
CA ALA A 445 12.72 0.07 -2.95
C ALA A 445 11.51 -0.21 -3.86
N PRO A 446 11.55 0.19 -5.14
CA PRO A 446 10.38 0.10 -6.02
C PRO A 446 9.77 -1.30 -6.11
N ARG A 447 10.59 -2.33 -6.22
CA ARG A 447 10.13 -3.73 -6.29
C ARG A 447 9.47 -4.19 -4.99
N ASP A 448 9.99 -3.77 -3.84
CA ASP A 448 9.45 -4.11 -2.52
C ASP A 448 8.12 -3.39 -2.26
N ALA A 449 8.06 -2.10 -2.61
CA ALA A 449 6.83 -1.31 -2.48
C ALA A 449 5.70 -1.91 -3.33
N ARG A 450 6.00 -2.29 -4.58
CA ARG A 450 5.03 -2.94 -5.47
C ARG A 450 4.56 -4.29 -4.90
N TRP A 451 5.51 -5.13 -4.45
CA TRP A 451 5.17 -6.43 -3.88
C TRP A 451 4.26 -6.28 -2.66
N LEU A 452 4.63 -5.43 -1.68
CA LEU A 452 3.82 -5.16 -0.48
C LEU A 452 2.45 -4.57 -0.82
N TYR A 453 2.38 -3.68 -1.82
CA TYR A 453 1.14 -3.03 -2.23
C TYR A 453 0.09 -4.02 -2.72
N PHE A 454 0.47 -5.04 -3.49
CA PHE A 454 -0.46 -6.05 -3.97
C PHE A 454 -0.65 -7.20 -2.99
N TRP A 455 0.32 -7.44 -2.10
CA TRP A 455 0.22 -8.51 -1.10
C TRP A 455 -0.61 -8.11 0.13
N SER A 456 -0.45 -6.92 0.70
CA SER A 456 -1.12 -6.51 1.94
C SER A 456 -2.62 -6.19 1.74
N ASP A 457 -3.39 -6.15 2.84
CA ASP A 457 -4.78 -5.69 2.86
C ASP A 457 -4.88 -4.19 3.18
N PRO A 458 -5.94 -3.50 2.67
CA PRO A 458 -7.00 -3.99 1.81
C PRO A 458 -6.47 -4.35 0.43
N GLN A 459 -6.96 -5.46 -0.14
CA GLN A 459 -6.57 -5.89 -1.49
C GLN A 459 -6.92 -4.82 -2.52
N VAL A 460 -6.07 -4.69 -3.53
CA VAL A 460 -6.26 -3.76 -4.66
C VAL A 460 -6.71 -4.53 -5.88
N PRO A 461 -8.01 -4.54 -6.19
CA PRO A 461 -8.50 -5.23 -7.38
C PRO A 461 -7.94 -4.59 -8.67
N PRO A 462 -7.77 -5.38 -9.74
CA PRO A 462 -7.32 -4.84 -11.04
C PRO A 462 -8.19 -3.68 -11.52
N GLY A 463 -7.55 -2.60 -11.98
CA GLY A 463 -8.21 -1.37 -12.42
C GLY A 463 -8.49 -0.36 -11.30
N TRP A 464 -8.29 -0.73 -10.03
CA TRP A 464 -8.46 0.20 -8.93
C TRP A 464 -7.23 1.08 -8.74
N THR A 465 -7.45 2.38 -8.69
CA THR A 465 -6.42 3.38 -8.41
C THR A 465 -6.34 3.75 -6.93
N MET A 466 -7.35 3.39 -6.15
CA MET A 466 -7.42 3.59 -4.72
C MET A 466 -8.29 2.50 -4.08
N THR A 467 -7.91 2.04 -2.90
CA THR A 467 -8.72 1.16 -2.04
C THR A 467 -8.56 1.55 -0.58
N ALA A 468 -9.66 1.49 0.18
CA ALA A 468 -9.67 1.82 1.61
C ALA A 468 -10.15 0.62 2.44
N GLY A 469 -9.60 0.49 3.64
CA GLY A 469 -10.08 -0.42 4.66
C GLY A 469 -11.41 0.05 5.26
N VAL A 470 -12.22 -0.90 5.70
CA VAL A 470 -13.42 -0.68 6.50
C VAL A 470 -13.27 -1.41 7.83
N VAL A 471 -14.09 -1.07 8.83
CA VAL A 471 -13.98 -1.68 10.17
C VAL A 471 -14.20 -3.20 10.10
N GLU A 472 -15.11 -3.64 9.25
CA GLU A 472 -15.49 -5.04 9.04
C GLU A 472 -14.41 -5.83 8.28
N ALA A 473 -13.61 -5.12 7.45
CA ALA A 473 -12.49 -5.67 6.68
C ALA A 473 -11.32 -4.68 6.74
N PRO A 474 -10.67 -4.56 7.89
CA PRO A 474 -9.56 -3.62 8.06
C PRO A 474 -8.34 -4.10 7.28
N GLY A 475 -7.46 -3.14 6.96
CA GLY A 475 -6.20 -3.48 6.31
C GLY A 475 -5.21 -4.17 7.24
N SER A 476 -4.13 -4.68 6.67
CA SER A 476 -3.04 -5.33 7.39
C SER A 476 -2.50 -4.48 8.53
N ILE A 477 -2.10 -5.13 9.61
CA ILE A 477 -1.42 -4.44 10.72
C ILE A 477 -0.03 -4.01 10.26
N VAL A 478 0.37 -2.81 10.66
CA VAL A 478 1.73 -2.27 10.51
C VAL A 478 2.25 -1.94 11.91
N ARG A 479 3.10 -2.80 12.45
CA ARG A 479 3.80 -2.55 13.70
C ARG A 479 5.10 -1.83 13.41
N VAL A 480 5.25 -0.62 13.94
CA VAL A 480 6.47 0.19 13.87
C VAL A 480 7.07 0.23 15.28
N ARG A 481 8.23 -0.39 15.46
CA ARG A 481 8.84 -0.59 16.76
C ARG A 481 10.31 -0.20 16.85
N THR A 482 10.78 -0.06 18.07
CA THR A 482 12.20 0.03 18.45
C THR A 482 12.53 -1.08 19.45
N LYS A 483 13.81 -1.20 19.83
CA LYS A 483 14.25 -2.09 20.91
C LYS A 483 13.67 -1.68 22.26
N ASP A 484 13.53 -0.37 22.48
CA ASP A 484 13.01 0.19 23.72
C ASP A 484 11.47 0.10 23.79
N GLU A 485 10.80 0.02 22.64
CA GLU A 485 9.34 -0.14 22.52
C GLU A 485 9.01 -1.28 21.54
N PRO A 486 9.20 -2.55 21.95
CA PRO A 486 9.01 -3.71 21.08
C PRO A 486 7.54 -4.02 20.78
N ASN A 487 6.63 -3.65 21.68
CA ASN A 487 5.19 -3.84 21.57
C ASN A 487 4.47 -2.51 21.77
N PRO A 488 4.51 -1.61 20.76
CA PRO A 488 3.89 -0.30 20.87
C PRO A 488 2.36 -0.38 20.89
N PRO A 489 1.67 0.61 21.50
CA PRO A 489 0.21 0.58 21.59
C PRO A 489 -0.47 0.84 20.23
N PRO A 490 -1.76 0.43 20.10
CA PRO A 490 -2.57 0.74 18.94
C PRO A 490 -2.74 2.25 18.72
N LYS A 491 -2.58 2.71 17.47
CA LYS A 491 -2.72 4.12 17.08
C LYS A 491 -3.60 4.27 15.83
N GLY A 492 -4.11 5.47 15.65
CA GLY A 492 -4.82 5.86 14.44
C GLY A 492 -6.00 4.94 14.12
N TYR A 493 -6.03 4.40 12.91
CA TYR A 493 -7.10 3.54 12.46
C TYR A 493 -7.17 2.19 13.20
N ALA A 494 -6.05 1.67 13.71
CA ALA A 494 -6.05 0.46 14.52
C ALA A 494 -6.84 0.65 15.81
N LYS A 495 -6.68 1.78 16.48
CA LYS A 495 -7.46 2.12 17.69
C LYS A 495 -8.96 2.13 17.41
N LYS A 496 -9.41 2.75 16.31
CA LYS A 496 -10.82 2.77 15.89
C LYS A 496 -11.38 1.37 15.63
N VAL A 497 -10.59 0.48 15.02
CA VAL A 497 -11.01 -0.90 14.77
C VAL A 497 -11.17 -1.68 16.10
N VAL A 498 -10.25 -1.48 17.05
CA VAL A 498 -10.36 -2.10 18.39
C VAL A 498 -11.60 -1.62 19.12
N GLU A 499 -11.83 -0.30 19.17
CA GLU A 499 -13.00 0.30 19.83
C GLU A 499 -14.31 -0.22 19.23
N ALA A 500 -14.43 -0.28 17.90
CA ALA A 500 -15.62 -0.79 17.24
C ALA A 500 -15.85 -2.30 17.49
N ARG A 501 -14.79 -3.10 17.55
CA ARG A 501 -14.89 -4.54 17.89
C ARG A 501 -15.34 -4.75 19.34
N GLN A 502 -14.86 -3.93 20.28
CA GLN A 502 -15.28 -3.97 21.68
C GLN A 502 -16.77 -3.63 21.86
N GLN A 503 -17.28 -2.63 21.10
CA GLN A 503 -18.69 -2.23 21.12
C GLN A 503 -19.63 -3.29 20.55
N ASN A 504 -19.15 -4.09 19.57
CA ASN A 504 -19.91 -5.14 18.91
C ASN A 504 -19.68 -6.55 19.53
N ALA A 505 -18.87 -6.67 20.58
CA ALA A 505 -18.69 -7.93 21.29
C ALA A 505 -19.99 -8.29 22.03
N PRO A 506 -20.47 -9.54 21.94
CA PRO A 506 -21.64 -9.97 22.72
C PRO A 506 -21.33 -9.80 24.22
N VAL A 507 -22.23 -9.14 24.91
CA VAL A 507 -22.19 -9.06 26.38
C VAL A 507 -22.45 -10.47 26.89
N HIS A 508 -21.40 -11.13 27.43
CA HIS A 508 -21.50 -12.46 28.08
C HIS A 508 -22.00 -12.31 29.49
#